data_345939a44878176227fbb475abf203a3
#
_entry.id   345939a44878176227fbb475abf203a3
#
_cell.length_a   1.000
_cell.length_b   1.000
_cell.length_c   1.000
_cell.angle_alpha   90.00
_cell.angle_beta   90.00
_cell.angle_gamma   90.00
#
_symmetry.space_group_name_H-M   'P 1'
#
loop_
_entity.id
_entity.type
_entity.pdbx_description
1 polymer ?
#
loop_
_entity_poly.entity_id
_entity_poly.type
_entity_poly.pdbx_seq_one_letter_code
_entity_poly.pdbx_strand_id
1 'polypeptide(L)'
;MFAKVLVAIDTSDMSQAVFAEAIAIAKSTQASLMVLHVLSPFEEGYPDVPIYPGIEAYYPSLYDEVAKTYAKRVEQFAEQSLQTMQEFTKQAIAAGVPTEFTQMPGDPGRVICEFAKHWGADLIVLGRRGRSGLSELVLGSVSNYVLHHAPCSVLTVQGKTLPTVAPPQTADATPVSR
;
A
#
# COMPACT_ATOMS: atom_id res chain seq x y z
N MET A 1 -15.44 17.64 11.42
CA MET A 1 -15.50 17.51 9.95
C MET A 1 -14.06 17.44 9.50
N PHE A 2 -13.68 16.46 8.67
CA PHE A 2 -12.29 16.34 8.20
C PHE A 2 -11.98 17.46 7.19
N ALA A 3 -10.85 18.15 7.35
CA ALA A 3 -10.36 19.18 6.45
C ALA A 3 -9.12 18.71 5.66
N LYS A 4 -8.35 17.78 6.23
CA LYS A 4 -7.14 17.22 5.64
C LYS A 4 -7.14 15.71 5.75
N VAL A 5 -7.29 15.02 4.63
CA VAL A 5 -7.28 13.56 4.53
C VAL A 5 -5.96 13.10 3.94
N LEU A 6 -5.24 12.25 4.67
CA LEU A 6 -4.04 11.57 4.20
C LEU A 6 -4.41 10.15 3.77
N VAL A 7 -4.18 9.79 2.51
CA VAL A 7 -4.32 8.42 2.03
C VAL A 7 -2.94 7.80 1.82
N ALA A 8 -2.68 6.70 2.52
CA ALA A 8 -1.47 5.91 2.33
C ALA A 8 -1.75 4.74 1.38
N ILE A 9 -1.02 4.71 0.28
CA ILE A 9 -1.14 3.67 -0.76
C ILE A 9 0.19 2.95 -0.93
N ASP A 10 0.10 1.70 -1.38
CA ASP A 10 1.22 0.86 -1.78
C ASP A 10 0.98 0.33 -3.20
N THR A 11 1.81 -0.60 -3.67
CA THR A 11 1.67 -1.22 -4.99
C THR A 11 0.67 -2.38 -5.05
N SER A 12 -0.06 -2.65 -3.96
CA SER A 12 -1.04 -3.73 -3.90
C SER A 12 -2.34 -3.40 -4.63
N ASP A 13 -3.10 -4.45 -5.00
CA ASP A 13 -4.44 -4.33 -5.60
C ASP A 13 -5.44 -3.57 -4.72
N MET A 14 -5.16 -3.47 -3.42
CA MET A 14 -5.99 -2.74 -2.47
C MET A 14 -5.94 -1.23 -2.65
N SER A 15 -4.87 -0.69 -3.22
CA SER A 15 -4.64 0.75 -3.34
C SER A 15 -5.75 1.47 -4.09
N GLN A 16 -6.33 0.86 -5.11
CA GLN A 16 -7.47 1.42 -5.82
C GLN A 16 -8.72 1.58 -4.93
N ALA A 17 -9.03 0.57 -4.11
CA ALA A 17 -10.17 0.62 -3.21
C ALA A 17 -9.95 1.64 -2.07
N VAL A 18 -8.75 1.67 -1.51
CA VAL A 18 -8.34 2.62 -0.47
C VAL A 18 -8.45 4.06 -0.98
N PHE A 19 -7.97 4.30 -2.18
CA PHE A 19 -8.02 5.60 -2.82
C PHE A 19 -9.45 6.04 -3.13
N ALA A 20 -10.30 5.14 -3.62
CA ALA A 20 -11.71 5.44 -3.89
C ALA A 20 -12.47 5.89 -2.62
N GLU A 21 -12.25 5.21 -1.50
CA GLU A 21 -12.83 5.61 -0.21
C GLU A 21 -12.30 6.97 0.25
N ALA A 22 -10.99 7.22 0.11
CA ALA A 22 -10.39 8.50 0.48
C ALA A 22 -10.98 9.66 -0.33
N ILE A 23 -11.16 9.50 -1.65
CA ILE A 23 -11.82 10.50 -2.51
C ILE A 23 -13.27 10.75 -2.07
N ALA A 24 -14.04 9.69 -1.80
CA ALA A 24 -15.43 9.80 -1.39
C ALA A 24 -15.56 10.63 -0.10
N ILE A 25 -14.69 10.37 0.87
CA ILE A 25 -14.64 11.12 2.12
C ILE A 25 -14.20 12.55 1.89
N ALA A 26 -13.08 12.78 1.19
CA ALA A 26 -12.56 14.11 0.92
C ALA A 26 -13.59 14.99 0.19
N LYS A 27 -14.30 14.41 -0.79
CA LYS A 27 -15.37 15.10 -1.51
C LYS A 27 -16.56 15.46 -0.63
N SER A 28 -17.02 14.52 0.21
CA SER A 28 -18.17 14.74 1.09
C SER A 28 -17.89 15.74 2.21
N THR A 29 -16.64 15.85 2.64
CA THR A 29 -16.21 16.77 3.71
C THR A 29 -15.59 18.07 3.18
N GLN A 30 -15.40 18.19 1.88
CA GLN A 30 -14.66 19.28 1.23
C GLN A 30 -13.21 19.40 1.71
N ALA A 31 -12.58 18.26 2.02
CA ALA A 31 -11.23 18.18 2.51
C ALA A 31 -10.20 18.23 1.37
N SER A 32 -8.99 18.71 1.69
CA SER A 32 -7.80 18.46 0.86
C SER A 32 -7.32 17.04 1.03
N LEU A 33 -6.87 16.41 -0.05
CA LEU A 33 -6.34 15.05 -0.07
C LEU A 33 -4.82 15.07 -0.28
N MET A 34 -4.09 14.33 0.54
CA MET A 34 -2.68 14.02 0.33
C MET A 34 -2.52 12.54 0.04
N VAL A 35 -1.92 12.21 -1.09
CA VAL A 35 -1.55 10.84 -1.46
C VAL A 35 -0.11 10.59 -1.04
N LEU A 36 0.10 9.66 -0.10
CA LEU A 36 1.42 9.28 0.39
C LEU A 36 1.76 7.85 -0.04
N HIS A 37 2.91 7.69 -0.66
CA HIS A 37 3.53 6.39 -0.88
C HIS A 37 4.84 6.32 -0.09
N VAL A 38 5.08 5.21 0.60
CA VAL A 38 6.32 4.99 1.35
C VAL A 38 7.11 3.88 0.67
N LEU A 39 8.22 4.26 0.04
CA LEU A 39 9.18 3.32 -0.53
C LEU A 39 9.82 2.48 0.57
N SER A 40 9.48 1.21 0.61
CA SER A 40 9.96 0.26 1.62
C SER A 40 10.50 -1.01 0.97
N PRO A 41 11.65 -1.53 1.45
CA PRO A 41 12.16 -2.83 0.99
C PRO A 41 11.22 -4.01 1.27
N PHE A 42 10.18 -3.81 2.07
CA PHE A 42 9.19 -4.83 2.41
C PHE A 42 7.92 -4.73 1.56
N GLU A 43 7.87 -3.79 0.63
CA GLU A 43 6.74 -3.62 -0.28
C GLU A 43 6.74 -4.69 -1.38
N GLU A 44 5.56 -5.06 -1.85
CA GLU A 44 5.40 -6.01 -2.94
C GLU A 44 5.98 -5.42 -4.24
N GLY A 45 6.79 -6.22 -4.95
CA GLY A 45 7.47 -5.79 -6.17
C GLY A 45 8.74 -4.99 -5.95
N TYR A 46 9.08 -4.64 -4.70
CA TYR A 46 10.38 -4.02 -4.43
C TYR A 46 11.52 -4.98 -4.80
N PRO A 47 12.59 -4.52 -5.47
CA PRO A 47 13.68 -5.38 -5.89
C PRO A 47 14.36 -6.11 -4.72
N ASP A 48 14.55 -7.41 -4.85
CA ASP A 48 15.30 -8.19 -3.86
C ASP A 48 16.77 -7.75 -3.81
N VAL A 49 17.29 -7.62 -2.60
CA VAL A 49 18.71 -7.32 -2.39
C VAL A 49 19.53 -8.55 -2.83
N PRO A 50 20.42 -8.41 -3.82
CA PRO A 50 21.27 -9.52 -4.24
C PRO A 50 22.32 -9.81 -3.16
N ILE A 51 22.15 -10.92 -2.45
CA ILE A 51 23.07 -11.34 -1.39
C ILE A 51 24.04 -12.38 -1.95
N TYR A 52 25.30 -11.96 -2.15
CA TYR A 52 26.40 -12.85 -2.56
C TYR A 52 27.53 -12.71 -1.53
N PRO A 53 27.53 -13.50 -0.45
CA PRO A 53 28.53 -13.37 0.62
C PRO A 53 29.96 -13.53 0.07
N GLY A 54 30.82 -12.56 0.35
CA GLY A 54 32.21 -12.56 -0.05
C GLY A 54 32.51 -12.15 -1.49
N ILE A 55 31.51 -11.82 -2.31
CA ILE A 55 31.72 -11.39 -3.70
C ILE A 55 32.59 -10.13 -3.77
N GLU A 56 32.44 -9.21 -2.84
CA GLU A 56 33.20 -7.97 -2.75
C GLU A 56 34.69 -8.22 -2.52
N ALA A 57 35.05 -9.29 -1.80
CA ALA A 57 36.42 -9.63 -1.50
C ALA A 57 37.13 -10.34 -2.65
N TYR A 58 36.40 -11.18 -3.39
CA TYR A 58 37.02 -12.02 -4.46
C TYR A 58 36.79 -11.46 -5.85
N TYR A 59 35.71 -10.73 -6.08
CA TYR A 59 35.29 -10.20 -7.39
C TYR A 59 34.75 -8.76 -7.27
N PRO A 60 35.57 -7.74 -6.94
CA PRO A 60 35.12 -6.37 -6.72
C PRO A 60 34.38 -5.76 -7.91
N SER A 61 34.87 -6.01 -9.14
CA SER A 61 34.21 -5.46 -10.35
C SER A 61 32.83 -6.06 -10.60
N LEU A 62 32.63 -7.33 -10.26
CA LEU A 62 31.30 -7.96 -10.33
C LEU A 62 30.37 -7.44 -9.26
N TYR A 63 30.88 -7.19 -8.06
CA TYR A 63 30.11 -6.54 -6.99
C TYR A 63 29.60 -5.16 -7.42
N ASP A 64 30.46 -4.33 -8.02
CA ASP A 64 30.08 -3.01 -8.53
C ASP A 64 28.99 -3.07 -9.60
N GLU A 65 29.07 -4.05 -10.50
CA GLU A 65 28.06 -4.25 -11.55
C GLU A 65 26.71 -4.69 -10.96
N VAL A 66 26.72 -5.60 -10.00
CA VAL A 66 25.53 -6.06 -9.28
C VAL A 66 24.89 -4.91 -8.52
N ALA A 67 25.71 -4.12 -7.80
CA ALA A 67 25.22 -2.94 -7.05
C ALA A 67 24.59 -1.90 -7.96
N LYS A 68 25.18 -1.58 -9.10
CA LYS A 68 24.62 -0.67 -10.10
C LYS A 68 23.30 -1.18 -10.68
N THR A 69 23.26 -2.48 -10.98
CA THR A 69 22.03 -3.09 -11.51
C THR A 69 20.91 -3.06 -10.48
N TYR A 70 21.21 -3.34 -9.22
CA TYR A 70 20.25 -3.24 -8.13
C TYR A 70 19.74 -1.81 -7.94
N ALA A 71 20.64 -0.82 -7.88
CA ALA A 71 20.27 0.59 -7.75
C ALA A 71 19.34 1.03 -8.88
N LYS A 72 19.61 0.64 -10.13
CA LYS A 72 18.73 0.93 -11.27
C LYS A 72 17.35 0.31 -11.13
N ARG A 73 17.23 -0.92 -10.62
CA ARG A 73 15.94 -1.55 -10.39
C ARG A 73 15.14 -0.84 -9.31
N VAL A 74 15.80 -0.38 -8.23
CA VAL A 74 15.16 0.41 -7.17
C VAL A 74 14.66 1.73 -7.72
N GLU A 75 15.46 2.42 -8.54
CA GLU A 75 15.06 3.66 -9.21
C GLU A 75 13.83 3.45 -10.12
N GLN A 76 13.84 2.40 -10.94
CA GLN A 76 12.72 2.05 -11.81
C GLN A 76 11.43 1.77 -11.00
N PHE A 77 11.55 1.06 -9.88
CA PHE A 77 10.42 0.80 -8.99
C PHE A 77 9.86 2.12 -8.40
N ALA A 78 10.74 3.01 -7.95
CA ALA A 78 10.35 4.31 -7.43
C ALA A 78 9.67 5.18 -8.49
N GLU A 79 10.15 5.19 -9.74
CA GLU A 79 9.53 5.91 -10.84
C GLU A 79 8.16 5.36 -11.20
N GLN A 80 7.99 4.03 -11.24
CA GLN A 80 6.69 3.40 -11.51
C GLN A 80 5.65 3.74 -10.43
N SER A 81 6.06 3.67 -9.17
CA SER A 81 5.19 4.05 -8.05
C SER A 81 4.81 5.53 -8.12
N LEU A 82 5.75 6.39 -8.51
CA LEU A 82 5.50 7.82 -8.69
C LEU A 82 4.47 8.09 -9.78
N GLN A 83 4.55 7.38 -10.92
CA GLN A 83 3.57 7.48 -11.99
C GLN A 83 2.17 7.08 -11.52
N THR A 84 2.05 6.00 -10.76
CA THR A 84 0.78 5.57 -10.16
C THR A 84 0.18 6.64 -9.26
N MET A 85 0.98 7.27 -8.42
CA MET A 85 0.51 8.38 -7.56
C MET A 85 0.06 9.60 -8.36
N GLN A 86 0.77 9.93 -9.43
CA GLN A 86 0.37 11.02 -10.33
C GLN A 86 -0.99 10.74 -10.97
N GLU A 87 -1.26 9.50 -11.35
CA GLU A 87 -2.56 9.11 -11.91
C GLU A 87 -3.68 9.20 -10.88
N PHE A 88 -3.46 8.72 -9.67
CA PHE A 88 -4.40 8.90 -8.57
C PHE A 88 -4.69 10.38 -8.30
N THR A 89 -3.64 11.19 -8.26
CA THR A 89 -3.79 12.64 -8.05
C THR A 89 -4.62 13.29 -9.16
N LYS A 90 -4.38 12.96 -10.44
CA LYS A 90 -5.18 13.45 -11.57
C LYS A 90 -6.66 13.03 -11.45
N GLN A 91 -6.92 11.79 -11.05
CA GLN A 91 -8.28 11.29 -10.84
C GLN A 91 -9.01 12.07 -9.73
N ALA A 92 -8.35 12.32 -8.60
CA ALA A 92 -8.94 13.06 -7.50
C ALA A 92 -9.23 14.53 -7.89
N ILE A 93 -8.29 15.20 -8.56
CA ILE A 93 -8.49 16.56 -9.08
C ILE A 93 -9.65 16.61 -10.07
N ALA A 94 -9.75 15.65 -10.99
CA ALA A 94 -10.87 15.55 -11.93
C ALA A 94 -12.22 15.31 -11.23
N ALA A 95 -12.21 14.66 -10.06
CA ALA A 95 -13.38 14.49 -9.21
C ALA A 95 -13.73 15.74 -8.37
N GLY A 96 -12.94 16.82 -8.47
CA GLY A 96 -13.12 18.08 -7.76
C GLY A 96 -12.53 18.11 -6.35
N VAL A 97 -11.57 17.21 -6.04
CA VAL A 97 -10.88 17.16 -4.75
C VAL A 97 -9.48 17.79 -4.90
N PRO A 98 -9.15 18.87 -4.15
CA PRO A 98 -7.79 19.42 -4.11
C PRO A 98 -6.83 18.35 -3.60
N THR A 99 -5.86 17.95 -4.43
CA THR A 99 -5.02 16.79 -4.13
C THR A 99 -3.56 17.06 -4.46
N GLU A 100 -2.70 16.70 -3.52
CA GLU A 100 -1.25 16.66 -3.66
C GLU A 100 -0.75 15.24 -3.43
N PHE A 101 0.49 14.94 -3.82
CA PHE A 101 1.11 13.66 -3.54
C PHE A 101 2.56 13.82 -3.10
N THR A 102 3.04 12.83 -2.36
CA THR A 102 4.46 12.74 -1.98
C THR A 102 4.88 11.27 -1.86
N GLN A 103 6.15 11.03 -2.15
CA GLN A 103 6.81 9.73 -1.97
C GLN A 103 7.98 9.89 -1.03
N MET A 104 8.08 9.02 -0.03
CA MET A 104 9.12 9.07 0.99
C MET A 104 9.72 7.68 1.23
N PRO A 105 11.03 7.54 1.39
CA PRO A 105 11.64 6.27 1.80
C PRO A 105 11.48 6.05 3.31
N GLY A 106 11.40 4.79 3.74
CA GLY A 106 11.47 4.44 5.14
C GLY A 106 10.56 3.32 5.61
N ASP A 107 10.36 3.25 6.92
CA ASP A 107 9.38 2.35 7.54
C ASP A 107 7.96 2.91 7.35
N PRO A 108 7.06 2.20 6.67
CA PRO A 108 5.76 2.76 6.30
C PRO A 108 4.94 3.22 7.49
N GLY A 109 4.89 2.44 8.57
CA GLY A 109 4.08 2.79 9.75
C GLY A 109 4.55 4.10 10.39
N ARG A 110 5.86 4.26 10.55
CA ARG A 110 6.47 5.47 11.13
C ARG A 110 6.31 6.66 10.22
N VAL A 111 6.67 6.52 8.95
CA VAL A 111 6.60 7.63 7.97
C VAL A 111 5.18 8.16 7.84
N ILE A 112 4.16 7.28 7.78
CA ILE A 112 2.76 7.70 7.72
C ILE A 112 2.37 8.53 8.95
N CYS A 113 2.70 8.07 10.16
CA CYS A 113 2.36 8.79 11.39
C CYS A 113 3.09 10.13 11.51
N GLU A 114 4.39 10.17 11.20
CA GLU A 114 5.19 11.39 11.25
C GLU A 114 4.72 12.40 10.19
N PHE A 115 4.45 11.95 8.98
CA PHE A 115 3.93 12.81 7.92
C PHE A 115 2.54 13.36 8.28
N ALA A 116 1.64 12.52 8.78
CA ALA A 116 0.32 12.93 9.24
C ALA A 116 0.40 14.04 10.29
N LYS A 117 1.32 13.91 11.24
CA LYS A 117 1.57 14.92 12.28
C LYS A 117 2.06 16.23 11.70
N HIS A 118 3.07 16.20 10.81
CA HIS A 118 3.66 17.41 10.24
C HIS A 118 2.72 18.12 9.27
N TRP A 119 2.01 17.37 8.45
CA TRP A 119 1.04 17.93 7.51
C TRP A 119 -0.25 18.39 8.19
N GLY A 120 -0.50 17.91 9.41
CA GLY A 120 -1.71 18.21 10.19
C GLY A 120 -2.93 17.48 9.65
N ALA A 121 -2.82 16.20 9.34
CA ALA A 121 -3.93 15.38 8.89
C ALA A 121 -4.99 15.21 10.00
N ASP A 122 -6.26 15.25 9.61
CA ASP A 122 -7.40 14.95 10.49
C ASP A 122 -7.83 13.48 10.39
N LEU A 123 -7.53 12.86 9.24
CA LEU A 123 -7.85 11.48 8.95
C LEU A 123 -6.73 10.84 8.13
N ILE A 124 -6.31 9.64 8.54
CA ILE A 124 -5.49 8.75 7.74
C ILE A 124 -6.40 7.65 7.18
N VAL A 125 -6.32 7.42 5.86
CA VAL A 125 -7.00 6.31 5.18
C VAL A 125 -5.93 5.37 4.64
N LEU A 126 -6.03 4.08 4.97
CA LEU A 126 -5.08 3.07 4.51
C LEU A 126 -5.75 1.70 4.38
N GLY A 127 -5.12 0.80 3.62
CA GLY A 127 -5.59 -0.57 3.48
C GLY A 127 -5.37 -1.37 4.77
N ARG A 128 -6.28 -2.27 5.05
CA ARG A 128 -6.13 -3.20 6.17
C ARG A 128 -4.92 -4.13 5.98
N ARG A 129 -4.55 -4.46 4.72
CA ARG A 129 -3.41 -5.30 4.32
C ARG A 129 -2.88 -4.87 2.96
N GLY A 130 -1.55 -4.86 2.81
CA GLY A 130 -0.90 -4.69 1.51
C GLY A 130 -0.54 -6.03 0.84
N ARG A 131 -0.43 -7.14 1.59
CA ARG A 131 -0.04 -8.45 1.05
C ARG A 131 -1.20 -9.43 1.01
N SER A 132 -1.37 -10.12 -0.14
CA SER A 132 -2.33 -11.22 -0.31
C SER A 132 -1.90 -12.46 0.48
N GLY A 133 -2.81 -13.10 1.20
CA GLY A 133 -2.69 -14.52 1.55
C GLY A 133 -2.64 -14.96 3.00
N LEU A 134 -2.74 -14.11 4.00
CA LEU A 134 -2.87 -14.57 5.38
C LEU A 134 -4.30 -14.38 5.90
N SER A 135 -4.78 -15.34 6.70
CA SER A 135 -6.14 -15.49 7.19
C SER A 135 -6.89 -14.17 7.49
N GLU A 136 -8.19 -14.14 7.24
CA GLU A 136 -9.11 -12.98 7.32
C GLU A 136 -9.10 -12.21 8.65
N LEU A 137 -8.45 -12.74 9.69
CA LEU A 137 -8.48 -12.22 11.06
C LEU A 137 -7.30 -11.32 11.43
N VAL A 138 -6.24 -11.19 10.61
CA VAL A 138 -5.04 -10.44 11.01
C VAL A 138 -4.93 -9.10 10.31
N LEU A 139 -4.83 -8.03 11.10
CA LEU A 139 -4.49 -6.69 10.64
C LEU A 139 -3.03 -6.66 10.15
N GLY A 140 -2.74 -5.98 9.05
CA GLY A 140 -1.37 -5.84 8.53
C GLY A 140 -0.45 -5.08 9.50
N SER A 141 0.86 -5.32 9.43
CA SER A 141 1.84 -4.68 10.33
C SER A 141 1.78 -3.15 10.27
N VAL A 142 1.69 -2.58 9.07
CA VAL A 142 1.60 -1.13 8.87
C VAL A 142 0.30 -0.57 9.46
N SER A 143 -0.84 -1.15 9.11
CA SER A 143 -2.13 -0.68 9.62
C SER A 143 -2.26 -0.84 11.14
N ASN A 144 -1.71 -1.91 11.70
CA ASN A 144 -1.66 -2.09 13.15
C ASN A 144 -0.79 -1.01 13.83
N TYR A 145 0.39 -0.73 13.27
CA TYR A 145 1.25 0.32 13.78
C TYR A 145 0.57 1.70 13.74
N VAL A 146 -0.01 2.06 12.60
CA VAL A 146 -0.70 3.35 12.41
C VAL A 146 -1.86 3.50 13.37
N LEU A 147 -2.69 2.47 13.57
CA LEU A 147 -3.80 2.51 14.53
C LEU A 147 -3.37 2.82 15.95
N HIS A 148 -2.16 2.40 16.36
CA HIS A 148 -1.65 2.65 17.71
C HIS A 148 -0.88 3.97 17.85
N HIS A 149 -0.36 4.54 16.76
CA HIS A 149 0.57 5.67 16.81
C HIS A 149 0.12 6.91 16.03
N ALA A 150 -1.01 6.85 15.32
CA ALA A 150 -1.50 7.96 14.53
C ALA A 150 -1.85 9.17 15.43
N PRO A 151 -1.54 10.41 14.97
CA PRO A 151 -1.89 11.63 15.69
C PRO A 151 -3.36 12.04 15.51
N CYS A 152 -4.12 11.35 14.66
CA CYS A 152 -5.48 11.69 14.26
C CYS A 152 -6.35 10.44 14.05
N SER A 153 -7.57 10.59 13.54
CA SER A 153 -8.44 9.48 13.21
C SER A 153 -7.84 8.58 12.13
N VAL A 154 -8.14 7.28 12.19
CA VAL A 154 -7.66 6.29 11.20
C VAL A 154 -8.84 5.49 10.67
N LEU A 155 -8.93 5.42 9.34
CA LEU A 155 -9.85 4.54 8.63
C LEU A 155 -9.05 3.44 7.93
N THR A 156 -9.34 2.19 8.29
CA THR A 156 -8.78 1.02 7.59
C THR A 156 -9.81 0.49 6.59
N VAL A 157 -9.43 0.47 5.32
CA VAL A 157 -10.27 -0.06 4.24
C VAL A 157 -10.02 -1.56 4.11
N GLN A 158 -11.09 -2.33 4.07
CA GLN A 158 -11.03 -3.76 3.81
C GLN A 158 -11.48 -4.03 2.37
N GLY A 159 -10.69 -4.81 1.61
CA GLY A 159 -11.10 -5.27 0.29
C GLY A 159 -12.40 -6.09 0.38
N LYS A 160 -13.26 -5.94 -0.60
CA LYS A 160 -14.42 -6.85 -0.73
C LYS A 160 -13.87 -8.24 -1.02
N THR A 161 -13.97 -9.15 -0.07
CA THR A 161 -13.85 -10.58 -0.36
C THR A 161 -15.01 -10.91 -1.29
N LEU A 162 -14.72 -11.23 -2.55
CA LEU A 162 -15.74 -11.88 -3.39
C LEU A 162 -16.16 -13.14 -2.64
N PRO A 163 -17.47 -13.39 -2.44
CA PRO A 163 -17.90 -14.60 -1.79
C PRO A 163 -17.35 -15.79 -2.60
N THR A 164 -16.52 -16.58 -1.95
CA THR A 164 -16.04 -17.86 -2.53
C THR A 164 -17.30 -18.68 -2.76
N VAL A 165 -17.70 -18.85 -4.03
CA VAL A 165 -18.77 -19.78 -4.40
C VAL A 165 -18.25 -21.15 -3.99
N ALA A 166 -18.83 -21.71 -2.92
CA ALA A 166 -18.55 -23.08 -2.51
C ALA A 166 -18.79 -24.00 -3.72
N PRO A 167 -17.86 -24.92 -4.02
CA PRO A 167 -18.09 -25.87 -5.10
C PRO A 167 -19.41 -26.63 -4.82
N PRO A 168 -20.22 -26.93 -5.87
CA PRO A 168 -21.47 -27.60 -5.70
C PRO A 168 -21.20 -28.97 -4.99
N GLN A 169 -21.84 -29.17 -3.85
CA GLN A 169 -21.82 -30.46 -3.17
C GLN A 169 -22.38 -31.51 -4.13
N THR A 170 -21.52 -32.40 -4.59
CA THR A 170 -21.96 -33.59 -5.34
C THR A 170 -22.89 -34.37 -4.45
N ALA A 171 -24.16 -34.42 -4.85
CA ALA A 171 -25.16 -35.20 -4.19
C ALA A 171 -24.67 -36.66 -4.09
N ASP A 172 -24.64 -37.15 -2.86
CA ASP A 172 -24.29 -38.50 -2.49
C ASP A 172 -25.16 -39.53 -3.30
N ALA A 173 -24.48 -40.34 -4.07
CA ALA A 173 -25.11 -41.47 -4.76
C ALA A 173 -25.52 -42.48 -3.70
N THR A 174 -26.81 -42.65 -3.50
CA THR A 174 -27.44 -43.69 -2.68
C THR A 174 -26.97 -45.08 -3.16
N PRO A 175 -26.44 -45.96 -2.31
CA PRO A 175 -26.15 -47.33 -2.73
C PRO A 175 -27.45 -48.13 -2.86
N VAL A 176 -27.70 -48.64 -4.04
CA VAL A 176 -28.77 -49.59 -4.31
C VAL A 176 -28.37 -50.91 -3.67
N SER A 177 -29.15 -51.35 -2.67
CA SER A 177 -29.08 -52.70 -2.08
C SER A 177 -29.56 -53.77 -3.04
N ARG A 178 -28.77 -54.80 -3.21
CA ARG A 178 -29.21 -56.11 -3.60
C ARG A 178 -28.84 -57.13 -2.52
#